data_091d4494037697a66c4fdcbb2c357cf0
#
_entry.id   091d4494037697a66c4fdcbb2c357cf0
#
_cell.length_a   1.000
_cell.length_b   1.000
_cell.length_c   1.000
_cell.angle_alpha   90.00
_cell.angle_beta   90.00
_cell.angle_gamma   90.00
#
_symmetry.space_group_name_H-M   'P 1'
#
loop_
_entity.id
_entity.type
_entity.pdbx_description
1 polymer ?
#
loop_
_entity_poly.entity_id
_entity_poly.type
_entity_poly.pdbx_seq_one_letter_code
_entity_poly.pdbx_strand_id
1 'polypeptide(L)'
;IVTKLRLGFTDAVAENAATFNITPATWYYGWDYINATPADAKVNQTITVNIPASEIGSTSTTVNIYSFNTSSQFTTNITLNSKDTDGNVIGQATSADVPFKSNRVSEYTGPLFGSVGTMSLSLSSTWDDSYTGIW
;
A
#
# COMPACT_ATOMS: atom_id res chain seq x y z
N ILE A 1 -10.37 -2.83 13.83
CA ILE A 1 -11.15 -3.03 12.61
C ILE A 1 -10.34 -2.68 11.35
N VAL A 2 -9.63 -1.55 11.40
CA VAL A 2 -8.92 -1.02 10.23
C VAL A 2 -7.44 -1.34 10.32
N THR A 3 -6.86 -1.71 9.20
CA THR A 3 -5.43 -1.84 9.01
C THR A 3 -4.96 -0.89 7.92
N LYS A 4 -3.70 -0.52 7.94
CA LYS A 4 -3.11 0.44 7.01
C LYS A 4 -1.87 -0.14 6.37
N LEU A 5 -1.77 -0.02 5.06
CA LEU A 5 -0.52 -0.22 4.34
C LEU A 5 0.06 1.14 3.97
N ARG A 6 1.29 1.39 4.40
CA ARG A 6 2.06 2.57 4.01
C ARG A 6 3.18 2.14 3.08
N LEU A 7 3.20 2.72 1.90
CA LEU A 7 4.23 2.49 0.89
C LEU A 7 5.08 3.74 0.78
N GLY A 8 6.37 3.61 1.01
CA GLY A 8 7.34 4.71 0.89
C GLY A 8 8.32 4.44 -0.24
N PHE A 9 8.50 5.41 -1.14
CA PHE A 9 9.41 5.28 -2.27
C PHE A 9 10.71 5.97 -1.97
N THR A 10 11.82 5.24 -2.15
CA THR A 10 13.16 5.72 -1.79
C THR A 10 13.91 6.33 -2.97
N ASP A 11 13.39 6.17 -4.19
CA ASP A 11 13.92 6.82 -5.38
C ASP A 11 13.02 7.97 -5.85
N ALA A 12 13.57 8.83 -6.69
CA ALA A 12 12.84 10.00 -7.17
C ALA A 12 11.65 9.59 -8.04
N VAL A 13 10.48 10.18 -7.78
CA VAL A 13 9.31 10.00 -8.61
C VAL A 13 9.62 10.51 -10.02
N ALA A 14 9.44 9.66 -11.01
CA ALA A 14 9.79 9.97 -12.40
C ALA A 14 8.97 11.15 -12.92
N GLU A 15 9.59 11.97 -13.76
CA GLU A 15 8.99 13.19 -14.30
C GLU A 15 7.69 12.93 -15.06
N ASN A 16 7.60 11.78 -15.74
CA ASN A 16 6.43 11.38 -16.51
C ASN A 16 5.44 10.50 -15.72
N ALA A 17 5.66 10.29 -14.44
CA ALA A 17 4.77 9.49 -13.62
C ALA A 17 3.41 10.19 -13.41
N ALA A 18 2.32 9.46 -13.63
CA ALA A 18 0.96 9.99 -13.50
C ALA A 18 0.18 9.32 -12.36
N THR A 19 0.36 8.01 -12.17
CA THR A 19 -0.38 7.24 -11.17
C THR A 19 0.50 6.22 -10.47
N PHE A 20 0.15 5.92 -9.22
CA PHE A 20 0.54 4.68 -8.53
C PHE A 20 -0.62 3.70 -8.62
N ASN A 21 -0.32 2.44 -8.91
CA ASN A 21 -1.32 1.38 -9.04
C ASN A 21 -0.92 0.24 -8.10
N ILE A 22 -1.76 0.02 -7.09
CA ILE A 22 -1.51 -0.95 -6.03
C ILE A 22 -2.51 -2.07 -6.18
N THR A 23 -2.02 -3.30 -6.36
CA THR A 23 -2.86 -4.47 -6.58
C THR A 23 -2.58 -5.51 -5.50
N PRO A 24 -3.34 -5.48 -4.39
CA PRO A 24 -3.30 -6.58 -3.43
C PRO A 24 -3.92 -7.84 -4.04
N ALA A 25 -3.37 -9.00 -3.72
CA ALA A 25 -3.98 -10.26 -4.13
C ALA A 25 -5.36 -10.44 -3.50
N THR A 26 -5.51 -10.04 -2.25
CA THR A 26 -6.81 -9.98 -1.55
C THR A 26 -6.86 -8.70 -0.72
N TRP A 27 -8.00 -8.02 -0.80
CA TRP A 27 -8.23 -6.78 -0.05
C TRP A 27 -9.68 -6.70 0.38
N TYR A 28 -9.95 -6.23 1.60
CA TYR A 28 -11.28 -6.11 2.16
C TYR A 28 -11.73 -4.65 2.14
N TYR A 29 -12.83 -4.38 1.46
CA TYR A 29 -13.39 -3.04 1.30
C TYR A 29 -14.57 -2.74 2.23
N GLY A 30 -15.02 -3.71 3.00
CA GLY A 30 -16.18 -3.57 3.85
C GLY A 30 -16.03 -4.30 5.18
N TRP A 31 -17.01 -4.07 6.03
CA TRP A 31 -17.11 -4.68 7.35
C TRP A 31 -18.53 -5.17 7.61
N ASP A 32 -18.66 -6.41 8.03
CA ASP A 32 -19.93 -7.01 8.43
C ASP A 32 -20.14 -6.74 9.92
N TYR A 33 -21.03 -5.83 10.23
CA TYR A 33 -21.30 -5.41 11.61
C TYR A 33 -22.02 -6.49 12.42
N ILE A 34 -22.73 -7.40 11.76
CA ILE A 34 -23.48 -8.46 12.43
C ILE A 34 -22.54 -9.54 12.93
N ASN A 35 -21.61 -9.97 12.09
CA ASN A 35 -20.68 -11.06 12.38
C ASN A 35 -19.31 -10.55 12.88
N ALA A 36 -19.10 -9.24 12.88
CA ALA A 36 -17.83 -8.59 13.25
C ALA A 36 -16.64 -9.16 12.46
N THR A 37 -16.78 -9.23 11.13
CA THR A 37 -15.77 -9.76 10.22
C THR A 37 -15.55 -8.83 9.03
N PRO A 38 -14.34 -8.87 8.41
CA PRO A 38 -14.11 -8.21 7.13
C PRO A 38 -15.06 -8.74 6.07
N ALA A 39 -15.48 -7.86 5.19
CA ALA A 39 -16.42 -8.16 4.10
C ALA A 39 -15.97 -7.51 2.80
N ASP A 40 -16.70 -7.80 1.72
CA ASP A 40 -16.43 -7.25 0.39
C ASP A 40 -14.98 -7.49 -0.04
N ALA A 41 -14.56 -8.75 0.01
CA ALA A 41 -13.24 -9.16 -0.45
C ALA A 41 -13.14 -9.01 -1.96
N LYS A 42 -12.08 -8.36 -2.42
CA LYS A 42 -11.73 -8.24 -3.83
C LYS A 42 -10.40 -8.93 -4.09
N VAL A 43 -10.31 -9.65 -5.21
CA VAL A 43 -9.12 -10.40 -5.62
C VAL A 43 -8.46 -9.67 -6.79
N ASN A 44 -7.18 -9.38 -6.65
CA ASN A 44 -6.37 -8.72 -7.70
C ASN A 44 -6.99 -7.44 -8.25
N GLN A 45 -7.68 -6.68 -7.41
CA GLN A 45 -8.25 -5.40 -7.81
C GLN A 45 -7.23 -4.28 -7.59
N THR A 46 -7.00 -3.50 -8.64
CA THR A 46 -6.06 -2.38 -8.58
C THR A 46 -6.67 -1.16 -7.93
N ILE A 47 -5.93 -0.58 -6.98
CA ILE A 47 -6.22 0.71 -6.38
C ILE A 47 -5.34 1.73 -7.09
N THR A 48 -5.95 2.72 -7.74
CA THR A 48 -5.23 3.76 -8.48
C THR A 48 -5.19 5.05 -7.67
N VAL A 49 -3.98 5.60 -7.52
CA VAL A 49 -3.75 6.86 -6.81
C VAL A 49 -3.08 7.82 -7.78
N ASN A 50 -3.68 8.99 -7.98
CA ASN A 50 -3.09 10.04 -8.80
C ASN A 50 -1.88 10.65 -8.10
N ILE A 51 -0.82 10.90 -8.85
CA ILE A 51 0.41 11.51 -8.32
C ILE A 51 0.28 13.02 -8.44
N PRO A 52 0.30 13.77 -7.33
CA PRO A 52 0.33 15.24 -7.39
C PRO A 52 1.60 15.73 -8.06
N ALA A 53 1.50 16.81 -8.82
CA ALA A 53 2.66 17.41 -9.48
C ALA A 53 3.77 17.80 -8.49
N SER A 54 3.39 18.15 -7.26
CA SER A 54 4.33 18.49 -6.19
C SER A 54 5.20 17.32 -5.74
N GLU A 55 4.81 16.08 -6.04
CA GLU A 55 5.57 14.88 -5.66
C GLU A 55 6.58 14.44 -6.71
N ILE A 56 6.53 15.01 -7.90
CA ILE A 56 7.51 14.70 -8.95
C ILE A 56 8.93 15.06 -8.47
N GLY A 57 9.85 14.11 -8.61
CA GLY A 57 11.22 14.27 -8.15
C GLY A 57 11.45 14.00 -6.67
N SER A 58 10.39 13.83 -5.88
CA SER A 58 10.50 13.53 -4.45
C SER A 58 11.09 12.13 -4.21
N THR A 59 11.97 12.03 -3.22
CA THR A 59 12.55 10.76 -2.76
C THR A 59 11.92 10.28 -1.45
N SER A 60 10.84 10.91 -1.01
CA SER A 60 10.15 10.59 0.24
C SER A 60 8.63 10.49 0.09
N THR A 61 8.16 10.23 -1.12
CA THR A 61 6.72 10.07 -1.39
C THR A 61 6.18 8.84 -0.69
N THR A 62 5.03 8.99 -0.05
CA THR A 62 4.32 7.90 0.61
C THR A 62 2.91 7.79 0.08
N VAL A 63 2.40 6.54 0.04
CA VAL A 63 1.01 6.23 -0.30
C VAL A 63 0.44 5.36 0.80
N ASN A 64 -0.77 5.68 1.24
CA ASN A 64 -1.46 4.92 2.27
C ASN A 64 -2.74 4.33 1.70
N ILE A 65 -2.96 3.04 1.95
CA ILE A 65 -4.23 2.39 1.66
C ILE A 65 -4.72 1.65 2.90
N TYR A 66 -6.02 1.48 2.99
CA TYR A 66 -6.68 0.95 4.18
C TYR A 66 -7.54 -0.25 3.85
N SER A 67 -7.57 -1.20 4.76
CA SER A 67 -8.43 -2.38 4.67
C SER A 67 -9.08 -2.64 6.01
N PHE A 68 -10.08 -3.50 6.01
CA PHE A 68 -10.70 -3.97 7.24
C PHE A 68 -10.10 -5.31 7.66
N ASN A 69 -9.89 -5.48 8.95
CA ASN A 69 -9.33 -6.72 9.49
C ASN A 69 -9.77 -6.95 10.93
N THR A 70 -9.63 -8.19 11.38
CA THR A 70 -9.77 -8.58 12.78
C THR A 70 -8.45 -8.45 13.52
N SER A 71 -8.42 -8.85 14.80
CA SER A 71 -7.17 -8.94 15.56
C SER A 71 -6.26 -10.05 15.09
N SER A 72 -6.75 -10.97 14.27
CA SER A 72 -5.94 -12.02 13.65
C SER A 72 -5.14 -11.46 12.48
N GLN A 73 -3.89 -11.88 12.37
CA GLN A 73 -3.05 -11.50 11.23
C GLN A 73 -3.49 -12.23 9.97
N PHE A 74 -3.56 -11.51 8.85
CA PHE A 74 -3.61 -12.12 7.54
C PHE A 74 -2.48 -11.59 6.67
N THR A 75 -2.13 -12.32 5.63
CA THR A 75 -1.09 -11.92 4.69
C THR A 75 -1.65 -11.87 3.28
N THR A 76 -1.10 -10.98 2.46
CA THR A 76 -1.44 -10.91 1.05
C THR A 76 -0.23 -10.43 0.25
N ASN A 77 -0.16 -10.83 -1.01
CA ASN A 77 0.87 -10.33 -1.93
C ASN A 77 0.42 -8.97 -2.47
N ILE A 78 1.36 -8.05 -2.58
CA ILE A 78 1.13 -6.71 -3.13
C ILE A 78 1.97 -6.55 -4.39
N THR A 79 1.31 -6.20 -5.48
CA THR A 79 1.96 -5.76 -6.72
C THR A 79 1.77 -4.27 -6.85
N LEU A 80 2.83 -3.57 -7.19
CA LEU A 80 2.85 -2.12 -7.27
C LEU A 80 3.49 -1.70 -8.58
N ASN A 81 2.87 -0.76 -9.28
CA ASN A 81 3.50 -0.12 -10.42
C ASN A 81 3.15 1.36 -10.48
N SER A 82 3.89 2.09 -11.29
CA SER A 82 3.57 3.45 -11.68
C SER A 82 3.42 3.51 -13.19
N LYS A 83 2.43 4.26 -13.65
CA LYS A 83 2.14 4.46 -15.06
C LYS A 83 2.24 5.93 -15.44
N ASP A 84 2.61 6.18 -16.68
CA ASP A 84 2.53 7.52 -17.29
C ASP A 84 1.10 7.82 -17.76
N THR A 85 0.91 8.99 -18.39
CA THR A 85 -0.40 9.42 -18.90
C THR A 85 -0.91 8.56 -20.05
N ASP A 86 -0.02 7.84 -20.74
CA ASP A 86 -0.36 6.95 -21.85
C ASP A 86 -0.64 5.52 -21.37
N GLY A 87 -0.53 5.27 -20.08
CA GLY A 87 -0.78 3.96 -19.47
C GLY A 87 0.41 3.01 -19.52
N ASN A 88 1.60 3.50 -19.88
CA ASN A 88 2.82 2.69 -19.89
C ASN A 88 3.36 2.52 -18.47
N VAL A 89 3.76 1.30 -18.12
CA VAL A 89 4.40 1.02 -16.83
C VAL A 89 5.82 1.56 -16.85
N ILE A 90 6.12 2.48 -15.92
CA ILE A 90 7.44 3.12 -15.81
C ILE A 90 8.16 2.78 -14.50
N GLY A 91 7.52 2.03 -13.64
CA GLY A 91 8.11 1.53 -12.40
C GLY A 91 7.32 0.36 -11.88
N GLN A 92 8.00 -0.59 -11.23
CA GLN A 92 7.35 -1.79 -10.73
C GLN A 92 8.08 -2.34 -9.51
N ALA A 93 7.31 -2.83 -8.54
CA ALA A 93 7.81 -3.54 -7.38
C ALA A 93 6.76 -4.57 -6.91
N THR A 94 7.22 -5.60 -6.22
CA THR A 94 6.34 -6.61 -5.63
C THR A 94 6.78 -6.90 -4.21
N SER A 95 5.84 -7.28 -3.38
CA SER A 95 6.13 -7.77 -2.04
C SER A 95 5.22 -8.92 -1.70
N ALA A 96 5.80 -10.05 -1.30
CA ALA A 96 5.07 -11.25 -0.95
C ALA A 96 4.77 -11.28 0.56
N ASP A 97 3.65 -11.90 0.91
CA ASP A 97 3.28 -12.18 2.31
C ASP A 97 3.31 -10.94 3.20
N VAL A 98 2.77 -9.84 2.69
CA VAL A 98 2.63 -8.61 3.48
C VAL A 98 1.63 -8.84 4.60
N PRO A 99 2.04 -8.74 5.88
CA PRO A 99 1.16 -9.03 7.00
C PRO A 99 0.30 -7.81 7.36
N PHE A 100 -0.95 -8.09 7.72
CA PHE A 100 -1.91 -7.08 8.17
C PHE A 100 -2.59 -7.55 9.45
N LYS A 101 -2.83 -6.61 10.35
CA LYS A 101 -3.53 -6.84 11.60
C LYS A 101 -4.30 -5.58 11.98
N SER A 102 -5.46 -5.76 12.58
CA SER A 102 -6.28 -4.64 13.04
C SER A 102 -5.47 -3.70 13.95
N ASN A 103 -5.63 -2.40 13.73
CA ASN A 103 -4.93 -1.33 14.45
C ASN A 103 -3.40 -1.36 14.28
N ARG A 104 -2.91 -1.95 13.19
CA ARG A 104 -1.50 -1.98 12.84
C ARG A 104 -1.24 -1.29 11.51
N VAL A 105 -0.05 -0.74 11.39
CA VAL A 105 0.49 -0.22 10.14
C VAL A 105 1.49 -1.22 9.62
N SER A 106 1.29 -1.66 8.37
CA SER A 106 2.31 -2.40 7.61
C SER A 106 3.03 -1.39 6.74
N GLU A 107 4.31 -1.18 7.00
CA GLU A 107 5.10 -0.16 6.33
C GLU A 107 6.17 -0.81 5.48
N TYR A 108 6.12 -0.52 4.17
CA TYR A 108 7.07 -1.03 3.20
C TYR A 108 7.72 0.12 2.48
N THR A 109 9.04 0.04 2.33
CA THR A 109 9.81 1.05 1.62
C THR A 109 10.69 0.40 0.56
N GLY A 110 10.96 1.11 -0.50
CA GLY A 110 11.84 0.62 -1.55
C GLY A 110 11.82 1.49 -2.79
N PRO A 111 12.70 1.17 -3.75
CA PRO A 111 12.72 1.85 -5.03
C PRO A 111 11.57 1.36 -5.92
N LEU A 112 11.06 2.25 -6.77
CA LEU A 112 10.02 1.93 -7.74
C LEU A 112 10.46 2.23 -9.16
N PHE A 113 11.16 3.33 -9.37
CA PHE A 113 11.47 3.85 -10.70
C PHE A 113 12.86 3.46 -11.20
N GLY A 114 13.80 3.24 -10.30
CA GLY A 114 15.20 2.97 -10.66
C GLY A 114 15.51 1.52 -11.00
N SER A 115 14.71 0.58 -10.50
CA SER A 115 14.88 -0.84 -10.79
C SER A 115 13.64 -1.61 -10.39
N VAL A 116 13.43 -2.78 -11.00
CA VAL A 116 12.45 -3.76 -10.49
C VAL A 116 13.06 -4.38 -9.26
N GLY A 117 12.41 -4.21 -8.11
CA GLY A 117 12.95 -4.69 -6.84
C GLY A 117 11.87 -5.22 -5.91
N THR A 118 12.33 -5.85 -4.83
CA THR A 118 11.49 -6.24 -3.70
C THR A 118 11.56 -5.12 -2.68
N MET A 119 10.42 -4.65 -2.22
CA MET A 119 10.34 -3.63 -1.17
C MET A 119 10.75 -4.21 0.19
N SER A 120 11.42 -3.40 1.00
CA SER A 120 11.80 -3.80 2.35
C SER A 120 10.61 -3.71 3.29
N LEU A 121 10.48 -4.71 4.16
CA LEU A 121 9.45 -4.73 5.20
C LEU A 121 9.87 -3.87 6.40
N SER A 122 8.97 -3.01 6.84
CA SER A 122 9.06 -2.38 8.15
C SER A 122 7.69 -2.42 8.82
N LEU A 123 7.53 -3.29 9.83
CA LEU A 123 6.28 -3.43 10.58
C LEU A 123 6.28 -2.46 11.75
N SER A 124 5.33 -1.53 11.76
CA SER A 124 5.12 -0.66 12.91
C SER A 124 4.36 -1.42 14.00
N SER A 125 5.04 -1.67 15.11
CA SER A 125 4.43 -2.28 16.31
C SER A 125 3.85 -1.25 17.28
N THR A 126 4.15 0.04 17.08
CA THR A 126 3.77 1.10 18.03
C THR A 126 2.37 1.63 17.81
N TRP A 127 1.72 1.29 16.73
CA TRP A 127 0.40 1.83 16.41
C TRP A 127 -0.67 1.43 17.43
N ASP A 128 -0.59 0.24 18.02
CA ASP A 128 -1.51 -0.20 19.06
C ASP A 128 -1.48 0.71 20.29
N ASP A 129 -0.31 1.28 20.60
CA ASP A 129 -0.13 2.07 21.82
C ASP A 129 -0.52 3.53 21.63
N SER A 130 -0.41 4.04 20.40
CA SER A 130 -0.62 5.45 20.13
C SER A 130 -1.04 5.74 18.69
N TYR A 131 -1.87 4.88 18.11
CA TYR A 131 -2.28 5.01 16.72
C TYR A 131 -3.01 6.32 16.41
N THR A 132 -3.50 7.02 17.40
CA THR A 132 -4.11 8.34 17.24
C THR A 132 -3.16 9.37 16.67
N GLY A 133 -1.86 9.18 16.83
CA GLY A 133 -0.84 10.05 16.28
C GLY A 133 -0.41 9.70 14.86
N ILE A 134 -0.86 8.58 14.32
CA ILE A 134 -0.42 8.05 13.03
C ILE A 134 -1.32 8.50 11.88
N TRP A 135 -2.57 8.70 12.18
CA TRP A 135 -3.56 9.08 11.16
C TRP A 135 -3.51 10.55 10.81
#